data_2c99ed6f1e5886c19b12202ebb348e67
#
_entry.id   2c99ed6f1e5886c19b12202ebb348e67
#
_cell.length_a   1.000
_cell.length_b   1.000
_cell.length_c   1.000
_cell.angle_alpha   90.00
_cell.angle_beta   90.00
_cell.angle_gamma   90.00
#
_symmetry.space_group_name_H-M   'P 1'
#
loop_
_entity.id
_entity.type
_entity.pdbx_description
1 polymer ?
#
loop_
_entity_poly.entity_id
_entity_poly.type
_entity_poly.pdbx_seq_one_letter_code
_entity_poly.pdbx_strand_id
1 'polypeptide(L)'
;MTTETTTETLDPTEYEVLIEDANEVGVEFAKRDKADRGRFKRDIKPDGFGVRLAQVQIATRVALKVERIPSATLKQLGLDKVSSALRSEWVWFVQNETAAREFIKASKKGFTNVSALKTAMAKAAKAAEKAEASTE
;
A
#
# COMPACT_ATOMS: atom_id res chain seq x y z
N MET A 1 27.86 -1.60 -20.64
CA MET A 1 27.16 -1.36 -19.89
C MET A 1 25.89 -1.14 -20.13
N THR A 2 25.17 -1.30 -19.59
CA THR A 2 23.91 -1.41 -19.94
C THR A 2 23.10 -0.40 -19.34
N THR A 3 22.91 0.62 -20.07
CA THR A 3 22.08 1.67 -19.60
C THR A 3 20.66 1.26 -19.45
N GLU A 4 20.24 0.26 -20.17
CA GLU A 4 18.87 -0.16 -20.06
C GLU A 4 18.54 -0.70 -18.68
N THR A 5 19.50 -1.26 -18.00
CA THR A 5 19.24 -1.73 -16.65
C THR A 5 19.05 -0.60 -15.67
N THR A 6 19.60 0.57 -15.96
CA THR A 6 19.44 1.69 -15.06
C THR A 6 18.10 2.39 -15.22
N THR A 7 17.39 2.16 -16.32
CA THR A 7 16.07 2.76 -16.49
C THR A 7 15.02 2.08 -15.61
N GLU A 8 15.24 0.83 -15.23
CA GLU A 8 14.29 0.09 -14.42
C GLU A 8 14.75 -0.13 -12.99
N THR A 9 16.00 0.19 -12.68
CA THR A 9 16.52 0.02 -11.33
C THR A 9 17.04 1.35 -10.82
N LEU A 10 17.03 1.52 -9.52
CA LEU A 10 17.55 2.72 -8.90
C LEU A 10 19.06 2.66 -8.83
N ASP A 11 19.72 3.81 -8.93
CA ASP A 11 21.15 3.85 -8.69
C ASP A 11 21.42 3.67 -7.18
N PRO A 12 22.66 3.45 -6.77
CA PRO A 12 22.96 3.23 -5.36
C PRO A 12 22.49 4.31 -4.42
N THR A 13 22.57 5.58 -4.84
CA THR A 13 22.12 6.70 -4.01
C THR A 13 20.60 6.67 -3.85
N GLU A 14 19.88 6.44 -4.94
CA GLU A 14 18.43 6.35 -4.90
C GLU A 14 17.97 5.17 -4.03
N TYR A 15 18.70 4.07 -4.11
CA TYR A 15 18.35 2.90 -3.31
C TYR A 15 18.58 3.17 -1.81
N GLU A 16 19.63 3.90 -1.47
CA GLU A 16 19.87 4.30 -0.09
C GLU A 16 18.74 5.18 0.44
N VAL A 17 18.27 6.12 -0.37
CA VAL A 17 17.13 6.98 -0.01
C VAL A 17 15.88 6.13 0.19
N LEU A 18 15.68 5.15 -0.69
CA LEU A 18 14.54 4.23 -0.57
C LEU A 18 14.60 3.46 0.75
N ILE A 19 15.78 2.97 1.12
CA ILE A 19 15.95 2.25 2.39
C ILE A 19 15.65 3.17 3.57
N GLU A 20 16.15 4.40 3.54
CA GLU A 20 15.89 5.36 4.61
C GLU A 20 14.41 5.66 4.75
N ASP A 21 13.72 5.87 3.63
CA ASP A 21 12.29 6.13 3.64
C ASP A 21 11.53 4.91 4.17
N ALA A 22 11.89 3.72 3.72
CA ALA A 22 11.27 2.50 4.19
C ALA A 22 11.47 2.30 5.69
N ASN A 23 12.67 2.59 6.20
CA ASN A 23 12.95 2.48 7.62
C ASN A 23 12.08 3.45 8.44
N GLU A 24 11.90 4.66 7.94
CA GLU A 24 11.04 5.63 8.60
C GLU A 24 9.60 5.14 8.67
N VAL A 25 9.10 4.59 7.56
CA VAL A 25 7.75 4.02 7.51
C VAL A 25 7.63 2.84 8.47
N GLY A 26 8.63 1.96 8.50
CA GLY A 26 8.64 0.81 9.40
C GLY A 26 8.59 1.21 10.87
N VAL A 27 9.36 2.22 11.25
CA VAL A 27 9.36 2.74 12.62
C VAL A 27 7.99 3.31 12.97
N GLU A 28 7.40 4.06 12.05
CA GLU A 28 6.08 4.64 12.26
C GLU A 28 5.03 3.56 12.50
N PHE A 29 5.02 2.52 11.67
CA PHE A 29 4.04 1.42 11.84
C PHE A 29 4.30 0.63 13.12
N ALA A 30 5.55 0.49 13.54
CA ALA A 30 5.88 -0.28 14.74
C ALA A 30 5.39 0.41 16.03
N LYS A 31 5.34 1.74 16.04
CA LYS A 31 4.93 2.47 17.25
C LYS A 31 3.46 2.85 17.30
N ARG A 32 2.68 2.42 16.32
CA ARG A 32 1.27 2.83 16.25
C ARG A 32 0.41 2.26 17.35
N ASP A 33 -0.51 3.12 17.81
CA ASP A 33 -1.50 2.74 18.79
C ASP A 33 -2.73 2.24 18.04
N LYS A 34 -3.19 1.06 18.37
CA LYS A 34 -4.37 0.46 17.75
C LYS A 34 -5.63 1.28 18.01
N ALA A 35 -5.63 2.10 19.05
CA ALA A 35 -6.78 2.94 19.40
C ALA A 35 -6.86 4.23 18.59
N ASP A 36 -5.88 4.53 17.77
CA ASP A 36 -5.86 5.76 16.98
C ASP A 36 -6.88 5.68 15.85
N ARG A 37 -8.04 6.23 16.07
CA ARG A 37 -9.15 6.19 15.10
C ARG A 37 -8.94 7.08 13.89
N GLY A 38 -8.09 8.09 14.00
CA GLY A 38 -7.80 8.99 12.89
C GLY A 38 -6.68 8.49 11.97
N ARG A 39 -6.07 7.36 12.33
CA ARG A 39 -4.92 6.83 11.61
C ARG A 39 -5.18 6.54 10.14
N PHE A 40 -6.26 5.84 9.83
CA PHE A 40 -6.58 5.49 8.45
C PHE A 40 -6.74 6.74 7.59
N LYS A 41 -7.46 7.73 8.10
CA LYS A 41 -7.70 8.98 7.38
C LYS A 41 -6.40 9.72 7.06
N ARG A 42 -5.44 9.66 7.97
CA ARG A 42 -4.12 10.26 7.74
C ARG A 42 -3.29 9.44 6.78
N ASP A 43 -3.36 8.11 6.89
CA ASP A 43 -2.54 7.19 6.09
C ASP A 43 -2.91 7.18 4.62
N ILE A 44 -4.16 7.49 4.28
CA ILE A 44 -4.61 7.51 2.88
C ILE A 44 -4.28 8.79 2.15
N LYS A 45 -3.77 9.80 2.84
CA LYS A 45 -3.35 11.04 2.18
C LYS A 45 -2.18 10.74 1.24
N PRO A 46 -2.01 11.54 0.18
CA PRO A 46 -0.92 11.29 -0.78
C PRO A 46 0.47 11.15 -0.16
N ASP A 47 0.72 11.86 0.95
CA ASP A 47 1.97 11.78 1.69
C ASP A 47 1.84 10.97 2.98
N GLY A 48 0.72 10.27 3.15
CA GLY A 48 0.45 9.49 4.35
C GLY A 48 1.32 8.24 4.44
N PHE A 49 1.51 7.75 5.67
CA PHE A 49 2.39 6.59 5.88
C PHE A 49 1.86 5.31 5.25
N GLY A 50 0.55 5.15 5.13
CA GLY A 50 -0.01 3.99 4.44
C GLY A 50 0.35 3.97 2.97
N VAL A 51 0.18 5.11 2.30
CA VAL A 51 0.54 5.25 0.89
C VAL A 51 2.05 5.07 0.73
N ARG A 52 2.86 5.64 1.62
CA ARG A 52 4.32 5.48 1.58
C ARG A 52 4.74 4.03 1.77
N LEU A 53 4.06 3.29 2.65
CA LEU A 53 4.34 1.88 2.86
C LEU A 53 4.18 1.09 1.55
N ALA A 54 3.13 1.39 0.79
CA ALA A 54 2.92 0.77 -0.50
C ALA A 54 3.98 1.21 -1.51
N GLN A 55 4.28 2.48 -1.56
CA GLN A 55 5.23 3.03 -2.53
C GLN A 55 6.63 2.46 -2.35
N VAL A 56 7.11 2.32 -1.11
CA VAL A 56 8.45 1.75 -0.88
C VAL A 56 8.49 0.28 -1.28
N GLN A 57 7.42 -0.46 -1.10
CA GLN A 57 7.35 -1.86 -1.53
C GLN A 57 7.36 -1.98 -3.04
N ILE A 58 6.55 -1.17 -3.72
CA ILE A 58 6.47 -1.19 -5.17
C ILE A 58 7.82 -0.80 -5.77
N ALA A 59 8.44 0.27 -5.26
CA ALA A 59 9.74 0.72 -5.73
C ALA A 59 10.81 -0.35 -5.53
N THR A 60 10.76 -1.06 -4.40
CA THR A 60 11.73 -2.13 -4.12
C THR A 60 11.56 -3.29 -5.11
N ARG A 61 10.32 -3.67 -5.40
CA ARG A 61 10.07 -4.73 -6.38
C ARG A 61 10.62 -4.39 -7.76
N VAL A 62 10.44 -3.14 -8.16
CA VAL A 62 10.96 -2.67 -9.44
C VAL A 62 12.49 -2.66 -9.42
N ALA A 63 13.08 -2.12 -8.36
CA ALA A 63 14.54 -2.04 -8.26
C ALA A 63 15.22 -3.41 -8.29
N LEU A 64 14.61 -4.40 -7.65
CA LEU A 64 15.16 -5.75 -7.57
C LEU A 64 14.63 -6.68 -8.65
N LYS A 65 13.67 -6.23 -9.43
CA LYS A 65 13.02 -7.02 -10.49
C LYS A 65 12.41 -8.31 -9.92
N VAL A 66 11.70 -8.19 -8.82
CA VAL A 66 11.06 -9.32 -8.16
C VAL A 66 9.59 -9.05 -7.95
N GLU A 67 8.78 -10.10 -7.90
CA GLU A 67 7.37 -9.99 -7.57
C GLU A 67 7.18 -9.94 -6.06
N ARG A 68 8.07 -10.59 -5.34
CA ARG A 68 7.99 -10.72 -3.91
C ARG A 68 9.31 -10.29 -3.31
N ILE A 69 9.25 -9.41 -2.32
CA ILE A 69 10.46 -8.92 -1.66
C ILE A 69 11.02 -10.02 -0.74
N PRO A 70 12.30 -10.40 -0.91
CA PRO A 70 12.90 -11.41 -0.04
C PRO A 70 12.92 -10.97 1.43
N SER A 71 12.86 -11.94 2.34
CA SER A 71 12.86 -11.67 3.78
C SER A 71 14.05 -10.84 4.24
N ALA A 72 15.24 -11.14 3.72
CA ALA A 72 16.44 -10.39 4.08
C ALA A 72 16.32 -8.92 3.68
N THR A 73 15.70 -8.67 2.52
CA THR A 73 15.49 -7.30 2.05
C THR A 73 14.44 -6.59 2.89
N LEU A 74 13.36 -7.28 3.27
CA LEU A 74 12.36 -6.69 4.16
C LEU A 74 13.00 -6.25 5.48
N LYS A 75 13.91 -7.05 5.99
CA LYS A 75 14.61 -6.73 7.23
C LYS A 75 15.51 -5.50 7.05
N GLN A 76 16.20 -5.43 5.93
CA GLN A 76 17.04 -4.28 5.60
C GLN A 76 16.22 -2.99 5.52
N LEU A 77 15.02 -3.10 4.95
CA LEU A 77 14.10 -1.96 4.80
C LEU A 77 13.38 -1.60 6.11
N GLY A 78 13.48 -2.45 7.12
CA GLY A 78 12.74 -2.22 8.36
C GLY A 78 11.27 -2.54 8.26
N LEU A 79 10.85 -3.23 7.20
CA LEU A 79 9.45 -3.56 6.97
C LEU A 79 9.04 -4.93 7.48
N ASP A 80 9.99 -5.69 7.99
CA ASP A 80 9.72 -7.02 8.56
C ASP A 80 8.83 -6.93 9.81
N LYS A 81 8.78 -5.75 10.44
CA LYS A 81 7.95 -5.53 11.62
C LYS A 81 6.50 -5.24 11.26
N VAL A 82 6.22 -4.96 10.00
CA VAL A 82 4.87 -4.73 9.51
C VAL A 82 4.33 -6.06 8.99
N SER A 83 3.14 -6.48 9.41
CA SER A 83 2.60 -7.77 8.99
C SER A 83 2.46 -7.86 7.49
N SER A 84 2.59 -9.06 6.94
CA SER A 84 2.46 -9.26 5.50
C SER A 84 1.06 -8.89 5.01
N ALA A 85 0.04 -9.13 5.82
CA ALA A 85 -1.33 -8.75 5.49
C ALA A 85 -1.45 -7.24 5.34
N LEU A 86 -0.90 -6.49 6.29
CA LEU A 86 -0.96 -5.03 6.26
C LEU A 86 -0.16 -4.47 5.07
N ARG A 87 1.03 -5.04 4.82
CA ARG A 87 1.83 -4.63 3.68
C ARG A 87 1.09 -4.84 2.35
N SER A 88 0.42 -5.99 2.21
CA SER A 88 -0.34 -6.30 1.00
C SER A 88 -1.56 -5.41 0.84
N GLU A 89 -2.23 -5.10 1.94
CA GLU A 89 -3.41 -4.23 1.92
C GLU A 89 -3.08 -2.85 1.38
N TRP A 90 -2.00 -2.25 1.83
CA TRP A 90 -1.63 -0.93 1.36
C TRP A 90 -1.15 -0.91 -0.09
N VAL A 91 -0.47 -1.97 -0.53
CA VAL A 91 -0.12 -2.10 -1.95
C VAL A 91 -1.41 -2.18 -2.79
N TRP A 92 -2.38 -2.99 -2.34
CA TRP A 92 -3.68 -3.06 -3.02
C TRP A 92 -4.34 -1.69 -3.10
N PHE A 93 -4.30 -0.92 -1.99
CA PHE A 93 -4.91 0.40 -1.96
C PHE A 93 -4.31 1.31 -3.03
N VAL A 94 -3.00 1.36 -3.13
CA VAL A 94 -2.32 2.22 -4.10
C VAL A 94 -2.57 1.73 -5.53
N GLN A 95 -2.59 0.44 -5.74
CA GLN A 95 -2.86 -0.13 -7.06
C GLN A 95 -4.30 0.12 -7.52
N ASN A 96 -5.21 0.35 -6.59
CA ASN A 96 -6.61 0.63 -6.89
C ASN A 96 -7.01 2.02 -6.37
N GLU A 97 -6.05 2.91 -6.29
CA GLU A 97 -6.19 4.19 -5.60
C GLU A 97 -7.38 5.02 -6.06
N THR A 98 -7.55 5.20 -7.36
CA THR A 98 -8.63 6.02 -7.89
C THR A 98 -10.00 5.48 -7.46
N ALA A 99 -10.23 4.20 -7.68
CA ALA A 99 -11.50 3.57 -7.32
C ALA A 99 -11.70 3.58 -5.81
N ALA A 100 -10.64 3.32 -5.04
CA ALA A 100 -10.72 3.30 -3.58
C ALA A 100 -11.06 4.68 -3.01
N ARG A 101 -10.42 5.73 -3.53
CA ARG A 101 -10.69 7.09 -3.07
C ARG A 101 -12.10 7.55 -3.43
N GLU A 102 -12.57 7.19 -4.61
CA GLU A 102 -13.94 7.52 -5.02
C GLU A 102 -14.96 6.80 -4.14
N PHE A 103 -14.68 5.55 -3.82
CA PHE A 103 -15.57 4.77 -2.96
C PHE A 103 -15.65 5.38 -1.54
N ILE A 104 -14.51 5.76 -0.97
CA ILE A 104 -14.46 6.41 0.34
C ILE A 104 -15.25 7.71 0.32
N LYS A 105 -15.07 8.51 -0.75
CA LYS A 105 -15.73 9.80 -0.88
C LYS A 105 -17.23 9.65 -0.98
N ALA A 106 -17.71 8.63 -1.68
CA ALA A 106 -19.13 8.37 -1.86
C ALA A 106 -19.75 7.70 -0.64
N SER A 107 -18.95 7.10 0.22
CA SER A 107 -19.45 6.37 1.38
C SER A 107 -19.84 7.32 2.50
N LYS A 108 -20.99 7.08 3.10
CA LYS A 108 -21.43 7.86 4.26
C LYS A 108 -20.75 7.38 5.53
N LYS A 109 -20.25 6.13 5.51
CA LYS A 109 -19.61 5.54 6.65
C LYS A 109 -18.11 5.55 6.45
N GLY A 110 -17.36 6.01 7.42
CA GLY A 110 -15.90 5.99 7.34
C GLY A 110 -15.34 4.60 7.50
N PHE A 111 -14.08 4.44 7.07
CA PHE A 111 -13.36 3.19 7.21
C PHE A 111 -12.19 3.38 8.17
N THR A 112 -11.84 2.33 8.89
CA THR A 112 -10.76 2.37 9.87
C THR A 112 -9.51 1.61 9.41
N ASN A 113 -9.63 0.84 8.34
CA ASN A 113 -8.50 0.11 7.77
C ASN A 113 -8.78 -0.29 6.33
N VAL A 114 -7.73 -0.71 5.63
CA VAL A 114 -7.84 -1.10 4.22
C VAL A 114 -8.66 -2.36 4.05
N SER A 115 -8.57 -3.29 4.99
CA SER A 115 -9.30 -4.55 4.91
C SER A 115 -10.82 -4.30 4.87
N ALA A 116 -11.31 -3.41 5.73
CA ALA A 116 -12.73 -3.06 5.75
C ALA A 116 -13.15 -2.38 4.44
N LEU A 117 -12.32 -1.48 3.92
CA LEU A 117 -12.58 -0.82 2.65
C LEU A 117 -12.64 -1.83 1.50
N LYS A 118 -11.67 -2.72 1.43
CA LYS A 118 -11.58 -3.73 0.38
C LYS A 118 -12.82 -4.64 0.40
N THR A 119 -13.23 -5.07 1.58
CA THR A 119 -14.43 -5.90 1.75
C THR A 119 -15.68 -5.17 1.29
N ALA A 120 -15.82 -3.89 1.67
CA ALA A 120 -16.97 -3.09 1.27
C ALA A 120 -17.03 -2.89 -0.24
N MET A 121 -15.90 -2.64 -0.88
CA MET A 121 -15.83 -2.47 -2.32
C MET A 121 -16.19 -3.76 -3.06
N ALA A 122 -15.71 -4.90 -2.56
CA ALA A 122 -16.03 -6.20 -3.15
C ALA A 122 -17.53 -6.50 -3.03
N LYS A 123 -18.10 -6.17 -1.89
CA LYS A 123 -19.54 -6.38 -1.64
C LYS A 123 -20.36 -5.49 -2.56
N ALA A 124 -19.97 -4.24 -2.75
CA ALA A 124 -20.66 -3.32 -3.63
C ALA A 124 -20.59 -3.78 -5.09
N ALA A 125 -19.44 -4.30 -5.52
CA ALA A 125 -19.25 -4.82 -6.86
C ALA A 125 -20.15 -6.03 -7.12
N LYS A 126 -20.28 -6.93 -6.15
CA LYS A 126 -21.17 -8.07 -6.24
C LYS A 126 -22.63 -7.64 -6.31
N ALA A 127 -23.01 -6.65 -5.52
CA ALA A 127 -24.38 -6.15 -5.55
C ALA A 127 -24.71 -5.50 -6.90
N ALA A 128 -23.75 -4.80 -7.51
CA ALA A 128 -23.93 -4.20 -8.82
C ALA A 128 -24.09 -5.27 -9.90
N GLU A 129 -23.28 -6.32 -9.87
CA GLU A 129 -23.39 -7.44 -10.80
C GLU A 129 -24.73 -8.12 -10.70
N LYS A 130 -25.19 -8.34 -9.46
CA LYS A 130 -26.47 -8.99 -9.22
C LYS A 130 -27.63 -8.14 -9.72
N ALA A 131 -27.55 -6.83 -9.53
CA ALA A 131 -28.57 -5.90 -10.02
C ALA A 131 -28.63 -5.90 -11.55
N GLU A 132 -27.48 -5.92 -12.22
CA GLU A 132 -27.43 -6.01 -13.67
C GLU A 132 -28.04 -7.30 -14.18
N ALA A 133 -27.71 -8.41 -13.55
CA ALA A 133 -28.26 -9.71 -13.93
C ALA A 133 -29.77 -9.75 -13.75
N SER A 134 -30.29 -9.04 -12.75
CA SER A 134 -31.72 -9.02 -12.48
C SER A 134 -32.52 -8.16 -13.47
N THR A 135 -31.90 -7.22 -14.16
CA THR A 135 -32.59 -6.33 -15.07
C THR A 135 -32.75 -6.93 -16.45
N GLU A 136 -32.14 -8.03 -16.72
CA GLU A 136 -32.35 -8.72 -17.96
C GLU A 136 -33.62 -9.61 -17.89
#